data_1555ed2fe321019d4d60fc81f751fb1f
#
_entry.id   1555ed2fe321019d4d60fc81f751fb1f
#
_cell.length_a   1.000
_cell.length_b   1.000
_cell.length_c   1.000
_cell.angle_alpha   90.00
_cell.angle_beta   90.00
_cell.angle_gamma   90.00
#
_symmetry.space_group_name_H-M   'P 1'
#
loop_
_entity.id
_entity.type
_entity.pdbx_description
1 polymer ?
#
loop_
_entity_poly.entity_id
_entity_poly.type
_entity_poly.pdbx_seq_one_letter_code
_entity_poly.pdbx_strand_id
1 'polypeptide(L)'
;LTLGPTFIKLGQLLSTRPDVAPPEYVDVLSTLQDEVPPADWAAAKEVLEAELGPVDETFDEFDTEAISGASLGQVYRAVHDGEQVAVKVRRPGIVPLVNADLRVIRWSLPVLIYLVDESSAFSLSNLADEFSKTIRQEMDYGRERTMLEEISENFADDEEIRIPRTHEGASGESVLTMEYLPGTKINDIDELDARGVDRTELAERLQRIYLQMIIDDGVFHADPHPGNLAVDEEGAVIFYDFGMSGRVDPYIQKKIVDFYVAIAEQDTDAILDALVNMGTLSPEADREVMGQIMELAIQDARGEDIEQYRVQQIIEQVEGTIYEFPLRLPRNLALVLRVATVVEGVCVTLDPDFDFISVATDYLAEQGYREQTARRIASDAAGQAQETAGALVSVPPKLDRVLDGLEDEDLTVNINVKDDDDVMRDLAKRLILGIFVAAGVLSAALIYAFGQDWRVSAGILAVTAPIVVMLWRSFRRKQKSIRAKPQFTRQSMRQREGD
;
A
#
# COMPACT_ATOMS: atom_id res chain seq x y z
N LEU A 1 -11.90 -6.04 -22.11
CA LEU A 1 -11.06 -6.94 -22.93
C LEU A 1 -10.45 -6.25 -24.17
N THR A 2 -11.07 -5.22 -24.75
CA THR A 2 -10.54 -4.51 -25.94
C THR A 2 -9.28 -3.68 -25.69
N LEU A 3 -9.01 -3.30 -24.44
CA LEU A 3 -7.83 -2.50 -24.04
C LEU A 3 -6.57 -3.34 -23.76
N GLY A 4 -6.70 -4.65 -23.71
CA GLY A 4 -5.58 -5.58 -23.56
C GLY A 4 -5.16 -5.85 -22.11
N PRO A 5 -4.18 -6.77 -21.93
CA PRO A 5 -3.75 -7.29 -20.62
C PRO A 5 -3.25 -6.23 -19.64
N THR A 6 -2.51 -5.23 -20.13
CA THR A 6 -1.97 -4.11 -19.35
C THR A 6 -3.08 -3.36 -18.60
N PHE A 7 -4.22 -3.11 -19.28
CA PHE A 7 -5.32 -2.36 -18.68
C PHE A 7 -6.20 -3.22 -17.75
N ILE A 8 -6.22 -4.54 -17.93
CA ILE A 8 -6.83 -5.46 -16.97
C ILE A 8 -6.08 -5.36 -15.64
N LYS A 9 -4.75 -5.48 -15.66
CA LYS A 9 -3.89 -5.33 -14.47
C LYS A 9 -3.97 -3.93 -13.85
N LEU A 10 -4.05 -2.88 -14.66
CA LEU A 10 -4.28 -1.52 -14.14
C LEU A 10 -5.63 -1.43 -13.42
N GLY A 11 -6.69 -2.01 -13.98
CA GLY A 11 -8.01 -2.06 -13.35
C GLY A 11 -8.00 -2.83 -12.04
N GLN A 12 -7.32 -3.96 -11.96
CA GLN A 12 -7.12 -4.73 -10.74
C GLN A 12 -6.36 -3.93 -9.67
N LEU A 13 -5.31 -3.20 -10.04
CA LEU A 13 -4.60 -2.32 -9.11
C LEU A 13 -5.51 -1.17 -8.64
N LEU A 14 -6.30 -0.57 -9.52
CA LEU A 14 -7.26 0.49 -9.17
C LEU A 14 -8.35 0.00 -8.23
N SER A 15 -8.81 -1.26 -8.37
CA SER A 15 -9.84 -1.84 -7.49
C SER A 15 -9.39 -1.93 -6.02
N THR A 16 -8.08 -1.88 -5.76
CA THR A 16 -7.51 -1.92 -4.41
C THR A 16 -7.14 -0.52 -3.87
N ARG A 17 -7.49 0.54 -4.59
CA ARG A 17 -7.08 1.92 -4.29
C ARG A 17 -8.29 2.86 -4.18
N PRO A 18 -9.05 2.80 -3.07
CA PRO A 18 -10.22 3.67 -2.85
C PRO A 18 -9.83 5.15 -2.71
N ASP A 19 -8.55 5.46 -2.49
CA ASP A 19 -8.00 6.82 -2.51
C ASP A 19 -7.86 7.42 -3.92
N VAL A 20 -7.96 6.59 -4.96
CA VAL A 20 -7.84 7.01 -6.37
C VAL A 20 -9.15 6.81 -7.14
N ALA A 21 -9.85 5.70 -6.89
CA ALA A 21 -11.09 5.34 -7.57
C ALA A 21 -12.29 5.42 -6.63
N PRO A 22 -13.40 6.09 -7.01
CA PRO A 22 -14.64 6.05 -6.24
C PRO A 22 -15.15 4.62 -6.03
N PRO A 23 -15.85 4.33 -4.91
CA PRO A 23 -16.32 2.97 -4.59
C PRO A 23 -17.11 2.30 -5.72
N GLU A 24 -17.95 3.06 -6.43
CA GLU A 24 -18.75 2.56 -7.57
C GLU A 24 -17.90 1.98 -8.70
N TYR A 25 -16.68 2.51 -8.90
CA TYR A 25 -15.74 1.99 -9.90
C TYR A 25 -14.92 0.83 -9.34
N VAL A 26 -14.57 0.87 -8.05
CA VAL A 26 -13.86 -0.21 -7.35
C VAL A 26 -14.64 -1.52 -7.48
N ASP A 27 -15.95 -1.51 -7.23
CA ASP A 27 -16.82 -2.67 -7.33
C ASP A 27 -16.81 -3.27 -8.75
N VAL A 28 -16.87 -2.43 -9.78
CA VAL A 28 -16.82 -2.89 -11.19
C VAL A 28 -15.43 -3.40 -11.56
N LEU A 29 -14.38 -2.75 -11.08
CA LEU A 29 -13.00 -3.14 -11.39
C LEU A 29 -12.56 -4.41 -10.66
N SER A 30 -13.12 -4.69 -9.48
CA SER A 30 -12.85 -5.93 -8.73
C SER A 30 -13.35 -7.19 -9.44
N THR A 31 -14.31 -7.04 -10.37
CA THR A 31 -14.81 -8.17 -11.19
C THR A 31 -13.90 -8.51 -12.37
N LEU A 32 -12.81 -7.74 -12.60
CA LEU A 32 -11.87 -8.03 -13.69
C LEU A 32 -11.06 -9.27 -13.34
N GLN A 33 -11.30 -10.33 -14.10
CA GLN A 33 -10.56 -11.59 -13.99
C GLN A 33 -9.35 -11.59 -14.91
N ASP A 34 -8.30 -12.29 -14.49
CA ASP A 34 -7.05 -12.47 -15.27
C ASP A 34 -7.21 -13.54 -16.39
N GLU A 35 -8.36 -14.17 -16.50
CA GLU A 35 -8.61 -15.19 -17.52
C GLU A 35 -8.64 -14.55 -18.92
N VAL A 36 -7.54 -14.69 -19.62
CA VAL A 36 -7.41 -14.30 -21.03
C VAL A 36 -7.18 -15.56 -21.87
N PRO A 37 -7.90 -15.76 -22.98
CA PRO A 37 -7.68 -16.94 -23.84
C PRO A 37 -6.19 -17.12 -24.14
N PRO A 38 -5.65 -18.36 -24.09
CA PRO A 38 -4.25 -18.63 -24.40
C PRO A 38 -3.88 -18.12 -25.80
N ALA A 39 -2.64 -17.68 -25.97
CA ALA A 39 -2.07 -17.40 -27.27
C ALA A 39 -1.81 -18.71 -28.03
N ASP A 40 -1.66 -18.61 -29.34
CA ASP A 40 -1.35 -19.76 -30.19
C ASP A 40 -0.05 -20.45 -29.75
N TRP A 41 -0.08 -21.78 -29.72
CA TRP A 41 1.07 -22.60 -29.31
C TRP A 41 2.34 -22.29 -30.11
N ALA A 42 2.21 -22.10 -31.43
CA ALA A 42 3.37 -21.82 -32.27
C ALA A 42 4.16 -20.58 -31.78
N ALA A 43 3.45 -19.54 -31.36
CA ALA A 43 4.06 -18.33 -30.83
C ALA A 43 4.60 -18.53 -29.39
N ALA A 44 3.91 -19.30 -28.55
CA ALA A 44 4.38 -19.62 -27.20
C ALA A 44 5.65 -20.51 -27.25
N LYS A 45 5.69 -21.46 -28.19
CA LYS A 45 6.85 -22.30 -28.45
C LYS A 45 8.09 -21.47 -28.80
N GLU A 46 7.96 -20.43 -29.61
CA GLU A 46 9.08 -19.53 -29.92
C GLU A 46 9.68 -18.87 -28.65
N VAL A 47 8.84 -18.46 -27.69
CA VAL A 47 9.31 -17.89 -26.41
C VAL A 47 10.01 -18.96 -25.58
N LEU A 48 9.43 -20.14 -25.49
CA LEU A 48 10.00 -21.26 -24.72
C LEU A 48 11.34 -21.70 -25.32
N GLU A 49 11.41 -21.93 -26.64
CA GLU A 49 12.63 -22.38 -27.31
C GLU A 49 13.73 -21.32 -27.35
N ALA A 50 13.37 -20.03 -27.37
CA ALA A 50 14.34 -18.93 -27.26
C ALA A 50 15.04 -18.89 -25.90
N GLU A 51 14.38 -19.37 -24.85
CA GLU A 51 14.91 -19.39 -23.48
C GLU A 51 15.63 -20.69 -23.14
N LEU A 52 15.00 -21.83 -23.44
CA LEU A 52 15.45 -23.14 -22.97
C LEU A 52 16.06 -24.03 -24.08
N GLY A 53 15.98 -23.63 -25.33
CA GLY A 53 16.32 -24.49 -26.47
C GLY A 53 15.13 -25.37 -26.94
N PRO A 54 15.39 -26.37 -27.79
CA PRO A 54 14.31 -27.18 -28.36
C PRO A 54 13.47 -27.87 -27.28
N VAL A 55 12.15 -27.85 -27.44
CA VAL A 55 11.21 -28.44 -26.46
C VAL A 55 11.53 -29.92 -26.18
N ASP A 56 11.82 -30.67 -27.26
CA ASP A 56 12.07 -32.11 -27.18
C ASP A 56 13.42 -32.47 -26.51
N GLU A 57 14.31 -31.48 -26.31
CA GLU A 57 15.58 -31.68 -25.57
C GLU A 57 15.41 -31.34 -24.08
N THR A 58 14.39 -30.51 -23.74
CA THR A 58 14.17 -30.09 -22.36
C THR A 58 13.10 -30.90 -21.65
N PHE A 59 12.06 -31.33 -22.39
CA PHE A 59 10.91 -32.05 -21.82
C PHE A 59 10.75 -33.43 -22.48
N ASP A 60 10.45 -34.44 -21.68
CA ASP A 60 10.16 -35.80 -22.15
C ASP A 60 8.86 -35.87 -22.91
N GLU A 61 7.84 -35.15 -22.41
CA GLU A 61 6.52 -34.98 -23.03
C GLU A 61 6.05 -33.53 -22.80
N PHE A 62 5.36 -32.94 -23.79
CA PHE A 62 4.83 -31.59 -23.66
C PHE A 62 3.43 -31.52 -24.27
N ASP A 63 2.44 -31.13 -23.42
CA ASP A 63 1.08 -30.89 -23.87
C ASP A 63 0.99 -29.48 -24.50
N THR A 64 0.61 -29.41 -25.75
CA THR A 64 0.52 -28.15 -26.51
C THR A 64 -0.76 -27.37 -26.25
N GLU A 65 -1.71 -27.96 -25.51
CA GLU A 65 -2.92 -27.29 -25.05
C GLU A 65 -2.66 -26.66 -23.67
N ALA A 66 -2.82 -25.34 -23.55
CA ALA A 66 -2.61 -24.66 -22.30
C ALA A 66 -3.72 -25.00 -21.28
N ILE A 67 -3.32 -25.38 -20.07
CA ILE A 67 -4.27 -25.65 -18.97
C ILE A 67 -4.85 -24.36 -18.35
N SER A 68 -4.13 -23.24 -18.50
CA SER A 68 -4.58 -21.93 -18.04
C SER A 68 -4.00 -20.81 -18.90
N GLY A 69 -4.78 -19.77 -19.13
CA GLY A 69 -4.34 -18.54 -19.77
C GLY A 69 -4.51 -17.35 -18.83
N ALA A 70 -3.42 -16.65 -18.53
CA ALA A 70 -3.41 -15.42 -17.76
C ALA A 70 -3.14 -14.19 -18.66
N SER A 71 -3.28 -12.99 -18.09
CA SER A 71 -3.06 -11.75 -18.84
C SER A 71 -1.62 -11.64 -19.37
N LEU A 72 -0.62 -12.06 -18.61
CA LEU A 72 0.80 -11.92 -18.92
C LEU A 72 1.48 -13.23 -19.31
N GLY A 73 0.85 -14.38 -19.07
CA GLY A 73 1.40 -15.70 -19.31
C GLY A 73 0.36 -16.76 -19.62
N GLN A 74 0.81 -17.97 -19.81
CA GLN A 74 -0.01 -19.17 -19.97
C GLN A 74 0.73 -20.38 -19.45
N VAL A 75 0.00 -21.38 -18.95
CA VAL A 75 0.55 -22.56 -18.28
C VAL A 75 0.24 -23.80 -19.09
N TYR A 76 1.25 -24.63 -19.27
CA TYR A 76 1.18 -25.92 -19.94
C TYR A 76 1.51 -27.05 -18.98
N ARG A 77 1.08 -28.26 -19.32
CA ARG A 77 1.52 -29.48 -18.66
C ARG A 77 2.63 -30.13 -19.46
N ALA A 78 3.66 -30.61 -18.77
CA ALA A 78 4.74 -31.33 -19.39
C ALA A 78 5.28 -32.43 -18.47
N VAL A 79 6.21 -33.25 -18.97
CA VAL A 79 7.01 -34.16 -18.18
C VAL A 79 8.48 -33.75 -18.35
N HIS A 80 9.18 -33.56 -17.21
CA HIS A 80 10.59 -33.22 -17.18
C HIS A 80 11.31 -34.16 -16.20
N ASP A 81 12.35 -34.86 -16.67
CA ASP A 81 13.08 -35.88 -15.89
C ASP A 81 12.14 -36.95 -15.25
N GLY A 82 11.05 -37.30 -15.96
CA GLY A 82 10.07 -38.29 -15.52
C GLY A 82 9.04 -37.76 -14.50
N GLU A 83 9.09 -36.50 -14.09
CA GLU A 83 8.12 -35.84 -13.19
C GLU A 83 7.13 -35.00 -13.97
N GLN A 84 5.86 -34.96 -13.51
CA GLN A 84 4.85 -34.05 -14.06
C GLN A 84 5.14 -32.62 -13.61
N VAL A 85 5.20 -31.68 -14.58
CA VAL A 85 5.50 -30.27 -14.33
C VAL A 85 4.48 -29.36 -14.97
N ALA A 86 4.28 -28.20 -14.33
CA ALA A 86 3.59 -27.06 -14.89
C ALA A 86 4.64 -26.09 -15.48
N VAL A 87 4.46 -25.74 -16.75
CA VAL A 87 5.38 -24.84 -17.46
C VAL A 87 4.66 -23.54 -17.75
N LYS A 88 5.00 -22.50 -16.97
CA LYS A 88 4.48 -21.14 -17.14
C LYS A 88 5.33 -20.43 -18.19
N VAL A 89 4.72 -20.06 -19.33
CA VAL A 89 5.39 -19.38 -20.44
C VAL A 89 4.85 -17.97 -20.56
N ARG A 90 5.74 -16.99 -20.61
CA ARG A 90 5.36 -15.59 -20.81
C ARG A 90 4.66 -15.40 -22.16
N ARG A 91 3.57 -14.63 -22.16
CA ARG A 91 2.77 -14.42 -23.37
C ARG A 91 3.61 -13.79 -24.49
N PRO A 92 3.55 -14.35 -25.71
CA PRO A 92 4.28 -13.80 -26.85
C PRO A 92 3.93 -12.34 -27.12
N GLY A 93 4.95 -11.50 -27.34
CA GLY A 93 4.78 -10.08 -27.64
C GLY A 93 4.29 -9.21 -26.49
N ILE A 94 4.13 -9.73 -25.27
CA ILE A 94 3.61 -8.96 -24.13
C ILE A 94 4.57 -7.85 -23.68
N VAL A 95 5.88 -8.07 -23.70
CA VAL A 95 6.87 -7.08 -23.25
C VAL A 95 6.85 -5.80 -24.08
N PRO A 96 6.90 -5.83 -25.43
CA PRO A 96 6.77 -4.62 -26.23
C PRO A 96 5.40 -3.95 -26.07
N LEU A 97 4.31 -4.72 -25.91
CA LEU A 97 2.95 -4.20 -25.68
C LEU A 97 2.90 -3.42 -24.36
N VAL A 98 3.28 -4.04 -23.25
CA VAL A 98 3.30 -3.40 -21.92
C VAL A 98 4.18 -2.14 -21.93
N ASN A 99 5.36 -2.19 -22.56
CA ASN A 99 6.22 -1.01 -22.67
C ASN A 99 5.61 0.13 -23.52
N ALA A 100 4.80 -0.21 -24.53
CA ALA A 100 4.06 0.79 -25.31
C ALA A 100 2.95 1.43 -24.44
N ASP A 101 2.17 0.61 -23.74
CA ASP A 101 1.08 1.06 -22.87
C ASP A 101 1.61 1.93 -21.70
N LEU A 102 2.70 1.53 -21.06
CA LEU A 102 3.35 2.32 -20.02
C LEU A 102 3.87 3.67 -20.54
N ARG A 103 4.32 3.75 -21.80
CA ARG A 103 4.67 5.03 -22.43
C ARG A 103 3.47 5.93 -22.61
N VAL A 104 2.32 5.36 -23.04
CA VAL A 104 1.07 6.11 -23.19
C VAL A 104 0.58 6.62 -21.83
N ILE A 105 0.59 5.78 -20.78
CA ILE A 105 0.22 6.18 -19.43
C ILE A 105 1.12 7.33 -18.95
N ARG A 106 2.44 7.22 -19.07
CA ARG A 106 3.37 8.27 -18.67
C ARG A 106 3.20 9.57 -19.47
N TRP A 107 2.87 9.45 -20.74
CA TRP A 107 2.64 10.63 -21.59
C TRP A 107 1.33 11.34 -21.25
N SER A 108 0.27 10.60 -20.90
CA SER A 108 -1.02 11.16 -20.52
C SER A 108 -1.06 11.69 -19.08
N LEU A 109 -0.21 11.17 -18.18
CA LEU A 109 -0.17 11.49 -16.75
C LEU A 109 -0.06 13.00 -16.46
N PRO A 110 0.82 13.79 -17.09
CA PRO A 110 0.89 15.25 -16.84
C PRO A 110 -0.43 15.99 -17.17
N VAL A 111 -1.17 15.52 -18.17
CA VAL A 111 -2.47 16.09 -18.54
C VAL A 111 -3.52 15.74 -17.47
N LEU A 112 -3.55 14.50 -17.01
CA LEU A 112 -4.46 14.06 -15.96
C LEU A 112 -4.18 14.79 -14.65
N ILE A 113 -2.91 14.89 -14.24
CA ILE A 113 -2.48 15.64 -13.04
C ILE A 113 -2.90 17.11 -13.10
N TYR A 114 -2.90 17.72 -14.29
CA TYR A 114 -3.33 19.11 -14.45
C TYR A 114 -4.83 19.30 -14.23
N LEU A 115 -5.65 18.27 -14.49
CA LEU A 115 -7.12 18.31 -14.40
C LEU A 115 -7.67 18.02 -13.00
N VAL A 116 -6.87 17.43 -12.10
CA VAL A 116 -7.28 17.04 -10.76
C VAL A 116 -6.67 17.94 -9.69
N ASP A 117 -7.14 17.85 -8.46
CA ASP A 117 -6.56 18.54 -7.29
C ASP A 117 -5.17 17.99 -6.92
N GLU A 118 -4.44 18.69 -6.06
CA GLU A 118 -3.05 18.35 -5.69
C GLU A 118 -2.93 17.00 -4.96
N SER A 119 -3.95 16.62 -4.19
CA SER A 119 -3.99 15.32 -3.47
C SER A 119 -4.16 14.16 -4.45
N SER A 120 -5.16 14.28 -5.34
CA SER A 120 -5.41 13.30 -6.41
C SER A 120 -4.25 13.21 -7.40
N ALA A 121 -3.59 14.34 -7.70
CA ALA A 121 -2.39 14.38 -8.56
C ALA A 121 -1.24 13.58 -7.97
N PHE A 122 -1.01 13.68 -6.66
CA PHE A 122 0.01 12.92 -5.96
C PHE A 122 -0.31 11.41 -5.98
N SER A 123 -1.57 11.05 -5.68
CA SER A 123 -2.04 9.65 -5.70
C SER A 123 -1.92 9.02 -7.09
N LEU A 124 -2.32 9.73 -8.15
CA LEU A 124 -2.19 9.28 -9.54
C LEU A 124 -0.74 9.07 -9.97
N SER A 125 0.17 9.98 -9.59
CA SER A 125 1.59 9.83 -9.91
C SER A 125 2.19 8.59 -9.23
N ASN A 126 1.87 8.40 -7.96
CA ASN A 126 2.31 7.23 -7.21
C ASN A 126 1.76 5.92 -7.77
N LEU A 127 0.48 5.90 -8.15
CA LEU A 127 -0.17 4.75 -8.77
C LEU A 127 0.50 4.37 -10.09
N ALA A 128 0.81 5.34 -10.95
CA ALA A 128 1.47 5.08 -12.24
C ALA A 128 2.87 4.49 -12.05
N ASP A 129 3.64 4.98 -11.06
CA ASP A 129 4.96 4.43 -10.74
C ASP A 129 4.87 3.03 -10.14
N GLU A 130 3.93 2.81 -9.22
CA GLU A 130 3.63 1.51 -8.63
C GLU A 130 3.23 0.49 -9.70
N PHE A 131 2.28 0.85 -10.55
CA PHE A 131 1.84 0.02 -11.66
C PHE A 131 2.99 -0.35 -12.60
N SER A 132 3.80 0.64 -12.99
CA SER A 132 4.96 0.40 -13.87
C SER A 132 5.98 -0.55 -13.26
N LYS A 133 6.12 -0.56 -11.93
CA LYS A 133 7.00 -1.48 -11.21
C LYS A 133 6.37 -2.87 -11.12
N THR A 134 5.12 -2.96 -10.67
CA THR A 134 4.42 -4.23 -10.43
C THR A 134 4.29 -5.04 -11.70
N ILE A 135 3.81 -4.45 -12.81
CA ILE A 135 3.63 -5.19 -14.07
C ILE A 135 4.94 -5.72 -14.65
N ARG A 136 6.08 -5.03 -14.41
CA ARG A 136 7.40 -5.53 -14.82
C ARG A 136 7.87 -6.67 -13.94
N GLN A 137 7.58 -6.62 -12.64
CA GLN A 137 7.88 -7.69 -11.71
C GLN A 137 7.09 -8.97 -12.02
N GLU A 138 5.81 -8.84 -12.41
CA GLU A 138 4.99 -9.98 -12.83
C GLU A 138 5.43 -10.60 -14.16
N MET A 139 6.17 -9.88 -15.01
CA MET A 139 6.75 -10.43 -16.24
C MET A 139 8.12 -11.10 -16.04
N ASP A 140 8.69 -11.02 -14.85
CA ASP A 140 10.02 -11.55 -14.50
C ASP A 140 9.85 -12.86 -13.73
N TYR A 141 9.88 -13.97 -14.45
CA TYR A 141 9.72 -15.31 -13.86
C TYR A 141 10.93 -15.79 -13.06
N GLY A 142 12.12 -15.21 -13.30
CA GLY A 142 13.28 -15.43 -12.45
C GLY A 142 13.05 -14.89 -11.04
N ARG A 143 12.41 -13.72 -10.94
CA ARG A 143 11.99 -13.15 -9.66
C ARG A 143 10.88 -14.00 -9.00
N GLU A 144 9.88 -14.43 -9.76
CA GLU A 144 8.81 -15.30 -9.27
C GLU A 144 9.39 -16.59 -8.69
N ARG A 145 10.32 -17.24 -9.40
CA ARG A 145 11.05 -18.43 -8.91
C ARG A 145 11.72 -18.16 -7.57
N THR A 146 12.49 -17.09 -7.47
CA THR A 146 13.21 -16.75 -6.22
C THR A 146 12.26 -16.58 -5.04
N MET A 147 11.12 -15.91 -5.25
CA MET A 147 10.13 -15.70 -4.19
C MET A 147 9.44 -17.00 -3.79
N LEU A 148 9.11 -17.85 -4.77
CA LEU A 148 8.55 -19.18 -4.54
C LEU A 148 9.51 -20.04 -3.72
N GLU A 149 10.79 -20.11 -4.10
CA GLU A 149 11.83 -20.88 -3.41
C GLU A 149 12.00 -20.40 -1.96
N GLU A 150 12.05 -19.08 -1.73
CA GLU A 150 12.17 -18.50 -0.39
C GLU A 150 10.95 -18.84 0.51
N ILE A 151 9.73 -18.72 -0.03
CA ILE A 151 8.54 -19.11 0.74
C ILE A 151 8.52 -20.62 0.96
N SER A 152 8.90 -21.43 -0.04
CA SER A 152 8.98 -22.88 0.11
C SER A 152 9.97 -23.33 1.19
N GLU A 153 11.10 -22.64 1.33
CA GLU A 153 12.08 -22.92 2.39
C GLU A 153 11.49 -22.64 3.78
N ASN A 154 10.68 -21.58 3.95
CA ASN A 154 10.05 -21.24 5.22
C ASN A 154 9.02 -22.30 5.68
N PHE A 155 8.44 -23.04 4.75
CA PHE A 155 7.43 -24.07 5.01
C PHE A 155 7.91 -25.51 4.72
N ALA A 156 9.24 -25.72 4.67
CA ALA A 156 9.80 -27.02 4.28
C ALA A 156 9.40 -28.18 5.23
N ASP A 157 9.17 -27.88 6.50
CA ASP A 157 8.78 -28.86 7.54
C ASP A 157 7.28 -28.87 7.82
N ASP A 158 6.47 -28.09 7.08
CA ASP A 158 5.04 -27.97 7.29
C ASP A 158 4.26 -28.86 6.30
N GLU A 159 3.53 -29.84 6.84
CA GLU A 159 2.72 -30.76 6.04
C GLU A 159 1.36 -30.18 5.62
N GLU A 160 0.97 -29.03 6.17
CA GLU A 160 -0.34 -28.40 5.91
C GLU A 160 -0.33 -27.46 4.69
N ILE A 161 0.86 -27.23 4.11
CA ILE A 161 1.04 -26.40 2.92
C ILE A 161 1.82 -27.15 1.83
N ARG A 162 1.44 -26.92 0.59
CA ARG A 162 2.15 -27.41 -0.60
C ARG A 162 2.55 -26.25 -1.50
N ILE A 163 3.85 -26.10 -1.70
CA ILE A 163 4.43 -25.12 -2.61
C ILE A 163 5.19 -25.89 -3.69
N PRO A 164 4.92 -25.64 -4.98
CA PRO A 164 5.55 -26.39 -6.07
C PRO A 164 7.08 -26.23 -6.04
N ARG A 165 7.81 -27.31 -6.18
CA ARG A 165 9.26 -27.25 -6.40
C ARG A 165 9.56 -26.68 -7.77
N THR A 166 10.59 -25.86 -7.89
CA THR A 166 11.04 -25.31 -9.16
C THR A 166 12.10 -26.18 -9.82
N HIS A 167 12.16 -26.16 -11.15
CA HIS A 167 13.18 -26.83 -11.93
C HIS A 167 14.10 -25.76 -12.57
N GLU A 168 15.21 -25.45 -11.90
CA GLU A 168 16.14 -24.37 -12.31
C GLU A 168 16.67 -24.59 -13.74
N GLY A 169 17.04 -25.84 -14.10
CA GLY A 169 17.57 -26.18 -15.42
C GLY A 169 16.56 -26.04 -16.57
N ALA A 170 15.25 -25.95 -16.25
CA ALA A 170 14.15 -25.77 -17.18
C ALA A 170 13.39 -24.45 -16.94
N SER A 171 14.04 -23.45 -16.35
CA SER A 171 13.45 -22.14 -16.03
C SER A 171 14.38 -20.99 -16.44
N GLY A 172 13.82 -19.81 -16.69
CA GLY A 172 14.54 -18.58 -17.07
C GLY A 172 13.73 -17.31 -16.77
N GLU A 173 13.99 -16.22 -17.50
CA GLU A 173 13.26 -14.96 -17.31
C GLU A 173 11.83 -14.98 -17.86
N SER A 174 11.55 -15.79 -18.86
CA SER A 174 10.26 -15.88 -19.58
C SER A 174 9.58 -17.24 -19.46
N VAL A 175 10.22 -18.21 -18.83
CA VAL A 175 9.70 -19.55 -18.58
C VAL A 175 9.96 -19.96 -17.15
N LEU A 176 8.92 -20.43 -16.44
CA LEU A 176 9.04 -21.01 -15.10
C LEU A 176 8.48 -22.43 -15.14
N THR A 177 9.35 -23.40 -14.88
CA THR A 177 8.97 -24.81 -14.76
C THR A 177 8.94 -25.19 -13.28
N MET A 178 7.82 -25.71 -12.85
CA MET A 178 7.58 -26.09 -11.45
C MET A 178 6.78 -27.40 -11.38
N GLU A 179 6.81 -28.06 -10.26
CA GLU A 179 6.04 -29.25 -9.97
C GLU A 179 4.54 -29.04 -10.27
N TYR A 180 3.92 -30.04 -10.92
CA TYR A 180 2.47 -30.00 -11.13
C TYR A 180 1.76 -30.59 -9.92
N LEU A 181 1.06 -29.74 -9.15
CA LEU A 181 0.29 -30.13 -7.99
C LEU A 181 -1.21 -30.16 -8.33
N PRO A 182 -1.85 -31.33 -8.40
CA PRO A 182 -3.29 -31.41 -8.57
C PRO A 182 -4.00 -31.02 -7.26
N GLY A 183 -5.13 -30.31 -7.35
CA GLY A 183 -5.92 -29.95 -6.17
C GLY A 183 -7.30 -29.44 -6.56
N THR A 184 -8.22 -29.47 -5.58
CA THR A 184 -9.55 -28.86 -5.68
C THR A 184 -9.44 -27.37 -5.35
N LYS A 185 -10.00 -26.49 -6.18
CA LYS A 185 -9.99 -25.06 -5.91
C LYS A 185 -10.61 -24.74 -4.56
N ILE A 186 -10.00 -23.82 -3.80
CA ILE A 186 -10.43 -23.52 -2.42
C ILE A 186 -11.85 -22.97 -2.32
N ASN A 187 -12.40 -22.41 -3.40
CA ASN A 187 -13.78 -21.91 -3.48
C ASN A 187 -14.77 -22.90 -4.10
N ASP A 188 -14.35 -24.11 -4.42
CA ASP A 188 -15.25 -25.20 -4.89
C ASP A 188 -15.82 -25.93 -3.68
N ILE A 189 -16.76 -25.26 -2.99
CA ILE A 189 -17.35 -25.70 -1.74
C ILE A 189 -18.01 -27.08 -1.87
N ASP A 190 -18.71 -27.32 -2.98
CA ASP A 190 -19.41 -28.58 -3.21
C ASP A 190 -18.44 -29.76 -3.29
N GLU A 191 -17.31 -29.59 -3.98
CA GLU A 191 -16.27 -30.62 -4.09
C GLU A 191 -15.52 -30.82 -2.78
N LEU A 192 -15.21 -29.73 -2.04
CA LEU A 192 -14.59 -29.81 -0.70
C LEU A 192 -15.48 -30.59 0.27
N ASP A 193 -16.78 -30.30 0.31
CA ASP A 193 -17.76 -30.99 1.14
C ASP A 193 -17.88 -32.46 0.73
N ALA A 194 -17.91 -32.77 -0.58
CA ALA A 194 -17.96 -34.15 -1.08
C ALA A 194 -16.74 -34.98 -0.67
N ARG A 195 -15.56 -34.34 -0.52
CA ARG A 195 -14.32 -34.95 -0.04
C ARG A 195 -14.22 -35.02 1.49
N GLY A 196 -15.15 -34.39 2.21
CA GLY A 196 -15.18 -34.38 3.68
C GLY A 196 -14.13 -33.44 4.30
N VAL A 197 -13.72 -32.40 3.59
CA VAL A 197 -12.79 -31.37 4.11
C VAL A 197 -13.51 -30.54 5.17
N ASP A 198 -12.90 -30.38 6.34
CA ASP A 198 -13.38 -29.43 7.35
C ASP A 198 -13.04 -28.01 6.93
N ARG A 199 -14.08 -27.27 6.51
CA ARG A 199 -13.91 -25.93 5.96
C ARG A 199 -13.54 -24.88 7.01
N THR A 200 -14.00 -25.07 8.25
CA THR A 200 -13.62 -24.19 9.38
C THR A 200 -12.13 -24.35 9.68
N GLU A 201 -11.67 -25.61 9.82
CA GLU A 201 -10.23 -25.90 10.00
C GLU A 201 -9.38 -25.40 8.83
N LEU A 202 -9.87 -25.54 7.59
CA LEU A 202 -9.20 -25.03 6.40
C LEU A 202 -9.07 -23.50 6.40
N ALA A 203 -10.12 -22.78 6.83
CA ALA A 203 -10.10 -21.33 6.94
C ALA A 203 -9.10 -20.84 8.00
N GLU A 204 -9.09 -21.48 9.19
CA GLU A 204 -8.12 -21.21 10.24
C GLU A 204 -6.67 -21.45 9.77
N ARG A 205 -6.45 -22.59 9.12
CA ARG A 205 -5.14 -22.96 8.55
C ARG A 205 -4.67 -21.93 7.53
N LEU A 206 -5.53 -21.55 6.58
CA LEU A 206 -5.20 -20.53 5.57
C LEU A 206 -4.77 -19.21 6.23
N GLN A 207 -5.53 -18.73 7.20
CA GLN A 207 -5.18 -17.51 7.91
C GLN A 207 -3.86 -17.63 8.68
N ARG A 208 -3.59 -18.76 9.37
CA ARG A 208 -2.35 -19.02 10.10
C ARG A 208 -1.13 -19.01 9.16
N ILE A 209 -1.24 -19.62 7.99
CA ILE A 209 -0.19 -19.59 6.95
C ILE A 209 0.14 -18.14 6.57
N TYR A 210 -0.87 -17.30 6.32
CA TYR A 210 -0.64 -15.90 5.99
C TYR A 210 -0.08 -15.07 7.15
N LEU A 211 -0.50 -15.35 8.38
CA LEU A 211 0.06 -14.70 9.57
C LEU A 211 1.55 -15.06 9.71
N GLN A 212 1.94 -16.32 9.53
CA GLN A 212 3.34 -16.74 9.53
C GLN A 212 4.13 -16.01 8.44
N MET A 213 3.67 -16.05 7.18
CA MET A 213 4.33 -15.38 6.06
C MET A 213 4.56 -13.88 6.32
N ILE A 214 3.58 -13.19 6.92
CA ILE A 214 3.61 -11.74 7.12
C ILE A 214 4.38 -11.37 8.39
N ILE A 215 4.11 -12.06 9.51
CA ILE A 215 4.60 -11.67 10.85
C ILE A 215 5.96 -12.29 11.15
N ASP A 216 6.15 -13.58 10.83
CA ASP A 216 7.37 -14.29 11.19
C ASP A 216 8.41 -14.25 10.07
N ASP A 217 8.01 -14.61 8.83
CA ASP A 217 8.93 -14.76 7.71
C ASP A 217 9.23 -13.42 7.02
N GLY A 218 8.27 -12.49 7.01
CA GLY A 218 8.39 -11.20 6.34
C GLY A 218 8.35 -11.29 4.81
N VAL A 219 8.07 -12.47 4.27
CA VAL A 219 7.86 -12.73 2.84
C VAL A 219 6.55 -13.45 2.66
N PHE A 220 5.71 -12.96 1.77
CA PHE A 220 4.36 -13.48 1.64
C PHE A 220 3.86 -13.50 0.20
N HIS A 221 3.00 -14.46 -0.07
CA HIS A 221 2.21 -14.52 -1.29
C HIS A 221 1.18 -13.38 -1.29
N ALA A 222 1.22 -12.49 -2.28
CA ALA A 222 0.45 -11.24 -2.25
C ALA A 222 -0.83 -11.27 -3.11
N ASP A 223 -1.21 -12.43 -3.66
CA ASP A 223 -2.43 -12.61 -4.46
C ASP A 223 -3.25 -13.84 -4.03
N PRO A 224 -3.86 -13.83 -2.82
CA PRO A 224 -4.64 -14.93 -2.28
C PRO A 224 -6.00 -15.12 -2.97
N HIS A 225 -6.06 -14.87 -4.27
CA HIS A 225 -7.28 -15.09 -5.04
C HIS A 225 -7.60 -16.59 -5.07
N PRO A 226 -8.89 -17.01 -4.97
CA PRO A 226 -9.27 -18.43 -4.98
C PRO A 226 -8.76 -19.22 -6.20
N GLY A 227 -8.45 -18.55 -7.31
CA GLY A 227 -7.83 -19.18 -8.48
C GLY A 227 -6.39 -19.64 -8.26
N ASN A 228 -5.69 -19.04 -7.29
CA ASN A 228 -4.29 -19.33 -6.94
C ASN A 228 -4.16 -20.29 -5.74
N LEU A 229 -5.29 -20.69 -5.15
CA LEU A 229 -5.36 -21.53 -3.96
C LEU A 229 -6.13 -22.81 -4.24
N ALA A 230 -5.62 -23.95 -3.81
CA ALA A 230 -6.32 -25.23 -3.89
C ALA A 230 -6.04 -26.07 -2.64
N VAL A 231 -6.71 -27.20 -2.56
CA VAL A 231 -6.56 -28.18 -1.47
C VAL A 231 -6.24 -29.53 -2.08
N ASP A 232 -5.16 -30.18 -1.63
CA ASP A 232 -4.77 -31.51 -2.07
C ASP A 232 -5.65 -32.61 -1.48
N GLU A 233 -5.33 -33.89 -1.76
CA GLU A 233 -6.09 -35.04 -1.26
C GLU A 233 -5.96 -35.21 0.25
N GLU A 234 -4.88 -34.75 0.85
CA GLU A 234 -4.57 -34.83 2.29
C GLU A 234 -5.16 -33.62 3.06
N GLY A 235 -5.66 -32.60 2.38
CA GLY A 235 -6.24 -31.38 2.97
C GLY A 235 -5.23 -30.25 3.13
N ALA A 236 -4.02 -30.37 2.60
CA ALA A 236 -3.04 -29.30 2.61
C ALA A 236 -3.37 -28.20 1.59
N VAL A 237 -3.04 -26.96 1.92
CA VAL A 237 -3.27 -25.79 1.05
C VAL A 237 -2.17 -25.69 0.01
N ILE A 238 -2.55 -25.70 -1.27
CA ILE A 238 -1.64 -25.52 -2.41
C ILE A 238 -1.64 -24.06 -2.85
N PHE A 239 -0.45 -23.50 -3.09
CA PHE A 239 -0.24 -22.18 -3.70
C PHE A 239 0.34 -22.33 -5.10
N TYR A 240 -0.26 -21.66 -6.12
CA TYR A 240 0.13 -21.87 -7.51
C TYR A 240 0.93 -20.72 -8.15
N ASP A 241 0.56 -19.47 -7.93
CA ASP A 241 1.13 -18.32 -8.64
C ASP A 241 1.83 -17.36 -7.66
N PHE A 242 3.15 -17.24 -7.77
CA PHE A 242 3.99 -16.38 -6.93
C PHE A 242 4.43 -15.09 -7.64
N GLY A 243 3.87 -14.80 -8.82
CA GLY A 243 4.16 -13.59 -9.59
C GLY A 243 3.91 -12.30 -8.81
N MET A 244 2.90 -12.32 -7.93
CA MET A 244 2.68 -11.29 -6.93
C MET A 244 3.11 -11.81 -5.56
N SER A 245 4.33 -11.46 -5.14
CA SER A 245 4.84 -11.72 -3.79
C SER A 245 5.37 -10.44 -3.18
N GLY A 246 5.20 -10.29 -1.87
CA GLY A 246 5.56 -9.11 -1.11
C GLY A 246 6.58 -9.37 -0.02
N ARG A 247 7.19 -8.28 0.47
CA ARG A 247 8.05 -8.31 1.67
C ARG A 247 7.55 -7.28 2.68
N VAL A 248 7.58 -7.66 3.94
CA VAL A 248 7.29 -6.78 5.07
C VAL A 248 8.60 -6.46 5.78
N ASP A 249 8.85 -5.17 5.98
CA ASP A 249 9.99 -4.72 6.77
C ASP A 249 9.83 -5.15 8.25
N PRO A 250 10.89 -5.61 8.94
CA PRO A 250 10.82 -6.04 10.34
C PRO A 250 10.24 -4.99 11.30
N TYR A 251 10.39 -3.71 10.99
CA TYR A 251 9.75 -2.65 11.76
C TYR A 251 8.23 -2.69 11.62
N ILE A 252 7.73 -2.94 10.41
CA ILE A 252 6.28 -3.04 10.16
C ILE A 252 5.71 -4.33 10.75
N GLN A 253 6.42 -5.48 10.62
CA GLN A 253 6.02 -6.73 11.28
C GLN A 253 5.75 -6.50 12.77
N LYS A 254 6.71 -5.88 13.46
CA LYS A 254 6.57 -5.52 14.86
C LYS A 254 5.36 -4.63 15.14
N LYS A 255 5.04 -3.68 14.26
CA LYS A 255 3.88 -2.79 14.44
C LYS A 255 2.54 -3.50 14.21
N ILE A 256 2.51 -4.46 13.30
CA ILE A 256 1.35 -5.34 13.10
C ILE A 256 1.13 -6.18 14.36
N VAL A 257 2.19 -6.77 14.93
CA VAL A 257 2.10 -7.51 16.20
C VAL A 257 1.58 -6.61 17.33
N ASP A 258 2.17 -5.41 17.50
CA ASP A 258 1.73 -4.44 18.52
C ASP A 258 0.24 -4.11 18.39
N PHE A 259 -0.25 -3.95 17.16
CA PHE A 259 -1.65 -3.67 16.87
C PHE A 259 -2.58 -4.83 17.27
N TYR A 260 -2.26 -6.07 16.86
CA TYR A 260 -3.07 -7.23 17.22
C TYR A 260 -3.03 -7.56 18.72
N VAL A 261 -1.87 -7.36 19.39
CA VAL A 261 -1.77 -7.50 20.85
C VAL A 261 -2.66 -6.49 21.56
N ALA A 262 -2.69 -5.24 21.08
CA ALA A 262 -3.57 -4.21 21.65
C ALA A 262 -5.06 -4.55 21.44
N ILE A 263 -5.43 -5.15 20.29
CA ILE A 263 -6.79 -5.66 20.06
C ILE A 263 -7.13 -6.80 21.03
N ALA A 264 -6.21 -7.76 21.23
CA ALA A 264 -6.40 -8.87 22.16
C ALA A 264 -6.58 -8.42 23.60
N GLU A 265 -5.89 -7.33 23.99
CA GLU A 265 -5.99 -6.71 25.31
C GLU A 265 -7.18 -5.75 25.44
N GLN A 266 -7.88 -5.47 24.36
CA GLN A 266 -8.98 -4.48 24.27
C GLN A 266 -8.55 -3.08 24.73
N ASP A 267 -7.27 -2.74 24.51
CA ASP A 267 -6.70 -1.44 24.84
C ASP A 267 -6.84 -0.48 23.65
N THR A 268 -7.92 0.29 23.63
CA THR A 268 -8.23 1.24 22.56
C THR A 268 -7.15 2.29 22.40
N ASP A 269 -6.52 2.75 23.49
CA ASP A 269 -5.43 3.72 23.40
C ASP A 269 -4.18 3.11 22.76
N ALA A 270 -3.82 1.88 23.11
CA ALA A 270 -2.71 1.15 22.50
C ALA A 270 -2.98 0.85 21.00
N ILE A 271 -4.22 0.55 20.63
CA ILE A 271 -4.63 0.39 19.21
C ILE A 271 -4.39 1.67 18.43
N LEU A 272 -4.86 2.82 18.95
CA LEU A 272 -4.65 4.11 18.31
C LEU A 272 -3.18 4.49 18.21
N ASP A 273 -2.39 4.21 19.26
CA ASP A 273 -0.94 4.41 19.26
C ASP A 273 -0.24 3.54 18.21
N ALA A 274 -0.65 2.28 18.05
CA ALA A 274 -0.14 1.41 17.00
C ALA A 274 -0.45 1.96 15.61
N LEU A 275 -1.68 2.43 15.35
CA LEU A 275 -2.08 3.04 14.09
C LEU A 275 -1.30 4.32 13.78
N VAL A 276 -1.07 5.18 14.78
CA VAL A 276 -0.23 6.39 14.63
C VAL A 276 1.21 6.00 14.32
N ASN A 277 1.75 5.01 15.02
CA ASN A 277 3.12 4.52 14.83
C ASN A 277 3.33 3.83 13.46
N MET A 278 2.30 3.20 12.90
CA MET A 278 2.30 2.69 11.54
C MET A 278 2.17 3.80 10.49
N GLY A 279 1.83 5.01 10.89
CA GLY A 279 1.55 6.14 10.00
C GLY A 279 0.18 6.05 9.30
N THR A 280 -0.68 5.15 9.77
CA THR A 280 -2.04 4.96 9.25
C THR A 280 -2.99 6.02 9.81
N LEU A 281 -2.83 6.40 11.07
CA LEU A 281 -3.61 7.45 11.73
C LEU A 281 -2.75 8.71 11.89
N SER A 282 -3.34 9.89 11.61
CA SER A 282 -2.68 11.16 11.90
C SER A 282 -2.50 11.36 13.40
N PRO A 283 -1.34 11.82 13.89
CA PRO A 283 -1.15 12.18 15.31
C PRO A 283 -2.08 13.30 15.78
N GLU A 284 -2.65 14.07 14.85
CA GLU A 284 -3.57 15.19 15.12
C GLU A 284 -5.05 14.74 15.10
N ALA A 285 -5.33 13.43 14.87
CA ALA A 285 -6.67 12.88 14.87
C ALA A 285 -7.32 12.98 16.26
N ASP A 286 -8.64 13.22 16.28
CA ASP A 286 -9.41 13.17 17.52
C ASP A 286 -9.47 11.73 18.05
N ARG A 287 -8.74 11.48 19.14
CA ARG A 287 -8.58 10.13 19.71
C ARG A 287 -9.88 9.57 20.28
N GLU A 288 -10.77 10.43 20.77
CA GLU A 288 -12.05 9.99 21.34
C GLU A 288 -12.97 9.46 20.22
N VAL A 289 -13.09 10.22 19.14
CA VAL A 289 -13.87 9.84 17.96
C VAL A 289 -13.26 8.59 17.29
N MET A 290 -11.95 8.56 17.11
CA MET A 290 -11.28 7.41 16.49
C MET A 290 -11.36 6.15 17.36
N GLY A 291 -11.33 6.28 18.68
CA GLY A 291 -11.52 5.19 19.63
C GLY A 291 -12.89 4.54 19.49
N GLN A 292 -13.96 5.35 19.40
CA GLN A 292 -15.31 4.86 19.19
C GLN A 292 -15.49 4.13 17.84
N ILE A 293 -14.88 4.67 16.77
CA ILE A 293 -14.89 4.02 15.44
C ILE A 293 -14.18 2.67 15.51
N MET A 294 -13.03 2.61 16.19
CA MET A 294 -12.25 1.38 16.31
C MET A 294 -12.98 0.32 17.14
N GLU A 295 -13.63 0.72 18.23
CA GLU A 295 -14.44 -0.17 19.05
C GLU A 295 -15.57 -0.81 18.24
N LEU A 296 -16.27 -0.02 17.41
CA LEU A 296 -17.30 -0.54 16.50
C LEU A 296 -16.71 -1.49 15.44
N ALA A 297 -15.58 -1.12 14.83
CA ALA A 297 -14.96 -1.95 13.81
C ALA A 297 -14.53 -3.32 14.38
N ILE A 298 -14.04 -3.38 15.62
CA ILE A 298 -13.69 -4.63 16.29
C ILE A 298 -14.94 -5.47 16.63
N GLN A 299 -16.03 -4.83 17.07
CA GLN A 299 -17.30 -5.50 17.34
C GLN A 299 -17.89 -6.10 16.07
N ASP A 300 -17.87 -5.35 14.95
CA ASP A 300 -18.32 -5.82 13.63
C ASP A 300 -17.50 -7.01 13.14
N ALA A 301 -16.19 -6.92 13.24
CA ALA A 301 -15.26 -7.99 12.81
C ALA A 301 -15.39 -9.29 13.66
N ARG A 302 -15.99 -9.21 14.87
CA ARG A 302 -16.30 -10.36 15.74
C ARG A 302 -17.72 -10.90 15.52
N GLY A 303 -18.49 -10.34 14.58
CA GLY A 303 -19.86 -10.72 14.33
C GLY A 303 -20.82 -10.33 15.46
N GLU A 304 -20.47 -9.37 16.32
CA GLU A 304 -21.35 -8.88 17.37
C GLU A 304 -22.43 -7.96 16.77
N ASP A 305 -23.67 -8.09 17.24
CA ASP A 305 -24.80 -7.25 16.80
C ASP A 305 -24.55 -5.77 17.20
N ILE A 306 -24.26 -4.93 16.21
CA ILE A 306 -24.07 -3.50 16.43
C ILE A 306 -25.42 -2.78 16.31
N GLU A 307 -25.77 -2.02 17.34
CA GLU A 307 -26.97 -1.17 17.31
C GLU A 307 -26.80 -0.07 16.22
N GLN A 308 -27.62 -0.13 15.16
CA GLN A 308 -27.62 0.85 14.04
C GLN A 308 -27.62 2.31 14.50
N TYR A 309 -28.16 2.59 15.68
CA TYR A 309 -28.18 3.91 16.30
C TYR A 309 -26.76 4.38 16.69
N ARG A 310 -25.88 3.49 17.20
CA ARG A 310 -24.48 3.84 17.54
C ARG A 310 -23.67 4.19 16.31
N VAL A 311 -23.85 3.43 15.23
CA VAL A 311 -23.19 3.71 13.94
C VAL A 311 -23.60 5.09 13.43
N GLN A 312 -24.90 5.42 13.49
CA GLN A 312 -25.42 6.69 13.00
C GLN A 312 -24.95 7.88 13.83
N GLN A 313 -24.85 7.77 15.16
CA GLN A 313 -24.27 8.80 16.03
C GLN A 313 -22.80 9.09 15.71
N ILE A 314 -22.01 8.06 15.45
CA ILE A 314 -20.58 8.23 15.11
C ILE A 314 -20.44 8.86 13.72
N ILE A 315 -21.24 8.46 12.73
CA ILE A 315 -21.25 9.09 11.41
C ILE A 315 -21.55 10.58 11.52
N GLU A 316 -22.55 10.99 12.31
CA GLU A 316 -22.89 12.38 12.53
C GLU A 316 -21.77 13.20 13.24
N GLN A 317 -21.06 12.57 14.19
CA GLN A 317 -19.88 13.18 14.83
C GLN A 317 -18.70 13.33 13.86
N VAL A 318 -18.48 12.32 13.02
CA VAL A 318 -17.42 12.30 12.00
C VAL A 318 -17.69 13.35 10.91
N GLU A 319 -18.92 13.46 10.39
CA GLU A 319 -19.30 14.47 9.39
C GLU A 319 -19.11 15.92 9.90
N GLY A 320 -19.32 16.14 11.21
CA GLY A 320 -19.14 17.47 11.82
C GLY A 320 -17.71 17.88 12.13
N THR A 321 -16.79 16.93 12.24
CA THR A 321 -15.45 17.15 12.80
C THR A 321 -14.31 16.97 11.79
N ILE A 322 -14.51 16.24 10.69
CA ILE A 322 -13.45 15.84 9.78
C ILE A 322 -13.56 16.56 8.43
N TYR A 323 -12.79 17.65 8.27
CA TYR A 323 -12.53 18.28 6.96
C TYR A 323 -11.54 17.47 6.09
N GLU A 324 -10.73 16.58 6.68
CA GLU A 324 -9.85 15.63 6.00
C GLU A 324 -9.87 14.32 6.79
N PHE A 325 -10.25 13.22 6.16
CA PHE A 325 -10.26 11.91 6.82
C PHE A 325 -8.85 11.58 7.33
N PRO A 326 -8.66 11.33 8.64
CA PRO A 326 -7.34 11.31 9.26
C PRO A 326 -6.54 10.02 8.99
N LEU A 327 -7.15 9.06 8.28
CA LEU A 327 -6.50 7.81 7.93
C LEU A 327 -5.71 7.96 6.62
N ARG A 328 -4.48 7.48 6.66
CA ARG A 328 -3.59 7.37 5.49
C ARG A 328 -3.06 5.96 5.43
N LEU A 329 -3.04 5.37 4.26
CA LEU A 329 -2.49 4.03 4.07
C LEU A 329 -1.05 4.12 3.53
N PRO A 330 -0.03 3.87 4.38
CA PRO A 330 1.35 3.79 3.90
C PRO A 330 1.50 2.67 2.87
N ARG A 331 2.34 2.87 1.87
CA ARG A 331 2.51 1.92 0.75
C ARG A 331 2.87 0.50 1.19
N ASN A 332 3.74 0.38 2.19
CA ASN A 332 4.19 -0.89 2.75
C ASN A 332 3.09 -1.65 3.50
N LEU A 333 2.08 -0.95 4.01
CA LEU A 333 0.90 -1.56 4.65
C LEU A 333 -0.23 -1.83 3.67
N ALA A 334 -0.32 -1.06 2.57
CA ALA A 334 -1.39 -1.22 1.59
C ALA A 334 -1.47 -2.64 1.02
N LEU A 335 -0.31 -3.23 0.70
CA LEU A 335 -0.24 -4.59 0.19
C LEU A 335 -0.63 -5.63 1.24
N VAL A 336 -0.17 -5.47 2.48
CA VAL A 336 -0.52 -6.37 3.60
C VAL A 336 -2.01 -6.31 3.89
N LEU A 337 -2.59 -5.10 3.95
CA LEU A 337 -4.03 -4.94 4.19
C LEU A 337 -4.87 -5.54 3.06
N ARG A 338 -4.46 -5.33 1.80
CA ARG A 338 -5.11 -5.99 0.65
C ARG A 338 -5.13 -7.51 0.81
N VAL A 339 -3.97 -8.10 1.13
CA VAL A 339 -3.86 -9.55 1.33
C VAL A 339 -4.75 -10.01 2.47
N ALA A 340 -4.72 -9.32 3.61
CA ALA A 340 -5.57 -9.65 4.75
C ALA A 340 -7.07 -9.63 4.39
N THR A 341 -7.53 -8.60 3.67
CA THR A 341 -8.94 -8.49 3.23
C THR A 341 -9.33 -9.61 2.26
N VAL A 342 -8.44 -10.00 1.33
CA VAL A 342 -8.75 -11.08 0.38
C VAL A 342 -8.76 -12.43 1.11
N VAL A 343 -7.80 -12.67 2.00
CA VAL A 343 -7.76 -13.89 2.84
C VAL A 343 -9.00 -14.00 3.69
N GLU A 344 -9.41 -12.92 4.36
CA GLU A 344 -10.66 -12.85 5.12
C GLU A 344 -11.86 -13.22 4.24
N GLY A 345 -11.96 -12.66 3.02
CA GLY A 345 -13.02 -12.99 2.07
C GLY A 345 -13.04 -14.47 1.67
N VAL A 346 -11.89 -15.11 1.53
CA VAL A 346 -11.79 -16.56 1.28
C VAL A 346 -12.22 -17.34 2.52
N CYS A 347 -11.75 -16.96 3.72
CA CYS A 347 -12.12 -17.60 4.97
C CYS A 347 -13.63 -17.52 5.23
N VAL A 348 -14.25 -16.36 5.04
CA VAL A 348 -15.72 -16.19 5.15
C VAL A 348 -16.49 -17.00 4.10
N THR A 349 -15.91 -17.22 2.91
CA THR A 349 -16.50 -18.10 1.90
C THR A 349 -16.47 -19.56 2.34
N LEU A 350 -15.40 -19.97 3.02
CA LEU A 350 -15.28 -21.33 3.59
C LEU A 350 -16.17 -21.51 4.82
N ASP A 351 -16.16 -20.56 5.72
CA ASP A 351 -16.94 -20.53 6.96
C ASP A 351 -17.56 -19.13 7.18
N PRO A 352 -18.88 -18.97 6.98
CA PRO A 352 -19.56 -17.69 7.15
C PRO A 352 -19.49 -17.09 8.57
N ASP A 353 -19.24 -17.91 9.59
CA ASP A 353 -19.12 -17.49 10.99
C ASP A 353 -17.65 -17.28 11.42
N PHE A 354 -16.73 -17.21 10.46
CA PHE A 354 -15.29 -17.11 10.72
C PHE A 354 -14.88 -15.81 11.43
N ASP A 355 -14.22 -15.93 12.59
CA ASP A 355 -13.67 -14.80 13.35
C ASP A 355 -12.17 -14.61 13.07
N PHE A 356 -11.88 -13.74 12.08
CA PHE A 356 -10.53 -13.41 11.64
C PHE A 356 -9.65 -12.84 12.77
N ILE A 357 -10.24 -12.04 13.67
CA ILE A 357 -9.51 -11.41 14.78
C ILE A 357 -9.16 -12.44 15.86
N SER A 358 -10.09 -13.35 16.17
CA SER A 358 -9.85 -14.40 17.16
C SER A 358 -8.67 -15.28 16.74
N VAL A 359 -8.68 -15.79 15.51
CA VAL A 359 -7.59 -16.65 14.99
C VAL A 359 -6.23 -15.92 15.01
N ALA A 360 -6.20 -14.62 14.62
CA ALA A 360 -4.98 -13.85 14.65
C ALA A 360 -4.44 -13.64 16.09
N THR A 361 -5.32 -13.35 17.05
CA THR A 361 -4.94 -13.15 18.44
C THR A 361 -4.48 -14.44 19.11
N ASP A 362 -5.10 -15.58 18.77
CA ASP A 362 -4.71 -16.90 19.25
C ASP A 362 -3.35 -17.32 18.70
N TYR A 363 -3.11 -17.11 17.39
CA TYR A 363 -1.81 -17.34 16.77
C TYR A 363 -0.69 -16.56 17.50
N LEU A 364 -0.89 -15.28 17.76
CA LEU A 364 0.09 -14.46 18.45
C LEU A 364 0.31 -14.86 19.90
N ALA A 365 -0.73 -15.37 20.57
CA ALA A 365 -0.60 -15.89 21.94
C ALA A 365 0.23 -17.18 21.97
N GLU A 366 -0.02 -18.11 21.03
CA GLU A 366 0.72 -19.37 20.90
C GLU A 366 2.20 -19.14 20.58
N GLN A 367 2.51 -18.15 19.73
CA GLN A 367 3.88 -17.76 19.40
C GLN A 367 4.58 -16.97 20.50
N GLY A 368 3.90 -16.68 21.62
CA GLY A 368 4.46 -15.94 22.76
C GLY A 368 4.68 -14.44 22.52
N TYR A 369 4.10 -13.87 21.48
CA TYR A 369 4.23 -12.44 21.16
C TYR A 369 3.63 -11.53 22.24
N ARG A 370 2.55 -11.95 22.90
CA ARG A 370 1.93 -11.19 24.00
C ARG A 370 2.92 -10.97 25.15
N GLU A 371 3.64 -12.02 25.56
CA GLU A 371 4.63 -11.94 26.66
C GLU A 371 5.86 -11.12 26.25
N GLN A 372 6.31 -11.25 25.01
CA GLN A 372 7.42 -10.44 24.48
C GLN A 372 7.04 -8.96 24.41
N THR A 373 5.84 -8.63 23.96
CA THR A 373 5.34 -7.26 23.90
C THR A 373 5.20 -6.66 25.30
N ALA A 374 4.62 -7.40 26.26
CA ALA A 374 4.51 -6.96 27.65
C ALA A 374 5.89 -6.69 28.29
N ARG A 375 6.87 -7.59 28.09
CA ARG A 375 8.26 -7.40 28.57
C ARG A 375 8.91 -6.17 27.95
N ARG A 376 8.68 -5.93 26.66
CA ARG A 376 9.21 -4.76 25.94
C ARG A 376 8.61 -3.47 26.46
N ILE A 377 7.30 -3.39 26.62
CA ILE A 377 6.60 -2.21 27.17
C ILE A 377 7.14 -1.92 28.58
N ALA A 378 7.30 -2.95 29.40
CA ALA A 378 7.87 -2.79 30.73
C ALA A 378 9.33 -2.29 30.70
N SER A 379 10.16 -2.78 29.78
CA SER A 379 11.54 -2.33 29.62
C SER A 379 11.64 -0.89 29.09
N ASP A 380 10.78 -0.53 28.13
CA ASP A 380 10.73 0.82 27.56
C ASP A 380 10.23 1.84 28.60
N ALA A 381 9.22 1.47 29.41
CA ALA A 381 8.74 2.27 30.53
C ALA A 381 9.82 2.45 31.61
N ALA A 382 10.58 1.40 31.91
CA ALA A 382 11.71 1.48 32.85
C ALA A 382 12.84 2.38 32.31
N GLY A 383 13.14 2.28 31.00
CA GLY A 383 14.10 3.13 30.28
C GLY A 383 13.69 4.62 30.32
N GLN A 384 12.42 4.91 30.01
CA GLN A 384 11.88 6.27 30.11
C GLN A 384 11.86 6.81 31.52
N ALA A 385 11.50 5.98 32.49
CA ALA A 385 11.57 6.37 33.90
C ALA A 385 13.01 6.72 34.34
N GLN A 386 14.00 5.96 33.86
CA GLN A 386 15.41 6.22 34.12
C GLN A 386 15.91 7.48 33.40
N GLU A 387 15.53 7.73 32.18
CA GLU A 387 15.82 8.97 31.42
C GLU A 387 15.16 10.19 32.12
N THR A 388 13.89 10.04 32.53
CA THR A 388 13.17 11.09 33.26
C THR A 388 13.77 11.37 34.60
N ALA A 389 14.18 10.35 35.36
CA ALA A 389 14.91 10.50 36.63
C ALA A 389 16.26 11.18 36.41
N GLY A 390 17.01 10.82 35.38
CA GLY A 390 18.26 11.48 34.96
C GLY A 390 18.05 12.94 34.56
N ALA A 391 16.95 13.25 33.86
CA ALA A 391 16.56 14.60 33.52
C ALA A 391 16.20 15.43 34.79
N LEU A 392 15.40 14.86 35.69
CA LEU A 392 15.04 15.50 36.98
C LEU A 392 16.26 15.82 37.83
N VAL A 393 17.28 14.98 37.85
CA VAL A 393 18.56 15.24 38.56
C VAL A 393 19.37 16.34 37.87
N SER A 394 19.23 16.50 36.53
CA SER A 394 19.96 17.50 35.73
C SER A 394 19.23 18.85 35.62
N VAL A 395 17.96 18.93 35.98
CA VAL A 395 17.14 20.16 35.90
C VAL A 395 17.52 21.19 36.96
N PRO A 396 17.75 20.85 38.27
CA PRO A 396 18.07 21.85 39.30
C PRO A 396 19.26 22.75 38.93
N PRO A 397 20.44 22.23 38.52
CA PRO A 397 21.56 23.08 38.17
C PRO A 397 21.41 23.88 36.87
N LYS A 398 20.41 23.53 36.02
CA LYS A 398 20.05 24.32 34.84
C LYS A 398 19.03 25.38 35.17
N LEU A 399 18.11 25.09 36.10
CA LEU A 399 17.13 26.05 36.59
C LEU A 399 17.81 27.16 37.41
N ASP A 400 18.78 26.83 38.30
CA ASP A 400 19.58 27.81 38.99
C ASP A 400 20.28 28.76 38.04
N ARG A 401 20.91 28.28 36.97
CA ARG A 401 21.53 29.12 35.95
C ARG A 401 20.59 30.03 35.19
N VAL A 402 19.34 29.58 34.98
CA VAL A 402 18.29 30.40 34.31
C VAL A 402 17.73 31.42 35.30
N LEU A 403 17.59 31.06 36.58
CA LEU A 403 17.15 31.96 37.63
C LEU A 403 18.19 33.03 37.92
N ASP A 404 19.49 32.65 38.01
CA ASP A 404 20.61 33.57 38.15
C ASP A 404 20.67 34.57 36.96
N GLY A 405 20.44 34.08 35.70
CA GLY A 405 20.40 34.94 34.52
C GLY A 405 19.15 35.85 34.44
N LEU A 406 18.07 35.51 35.17
CA LEU A 406 16.89 36.36 35.34
C LEU A 406 17.11 37.46 36.41
N GLU A 407 17.89 37.17 37.49
CA GLU A 407 18.23 38.12 38.51
C GLU A 407 19.25 39.19 38.02
N ASP A 408 20.14 38.79 37.08
CA ASP A 408 21.16 39.67 36.53
C ASP A 408 20.70 40.52 35.32
N GLU A 409 19.43 40.49 34.90
CA GLU A 409 18.85 41.17 33.74
C GLU A 409 19.56 40.84 32.38
N ASP A 410 20.39 39.81 32.30
CA ASP A 410 21.22 39.44 31.16
C ASP A 410 20.59 38.38 30.23
N LEU A 411 19.27 38.17 30.33
CA LEU A 411 18.58 37.17 29.52
C LEU A 411 18.22 37.74 28.13
N THR A 412 19.16 37.67 27.18
CA THR A 412 18.88 37.99 25.79
C THR A 412 18.29 36.79 25.06
N VAL A 413 16.98 36.80 24.83
CA VAL A 413 16.30 35.83 23.95
C VAL A 413 16.49 36.24 22.49
N ASN A 414 17.48 35.68 21.85
CA ASN A 414 17.65 35.84 20.39
C ASN A 414 16.63 34.99 19.64
N ILE A 415 15.52 35.62 19.23
CA ILE A 415 14.57 35.00 18.29
C ILE A 415 15.13 35.19 16.88
N ASN A 416 15.79 34.16 16.36
CA ASN A 416 16.23 34.15 14.98
C ASN A 416 15.07 33.63 14.12
N VAL A 417 14.24 34.54 13.61
CA VAL A 417 13.23 34.21 12.61
C VAL A 417 13.96 33.97 11.30
N LYS A 418 14.38 32.74 11.04
CA LYS A 418 14.79 32.36 9.70
C LYS A 418 13.55 32.30 8.83
N ASP A 419 13.46 33.23 7.88
CA ASP A 419 12.51 33.18 6.77
C ASP A 419 12.94 32.06 5.80
N ASP A 420 12.66 30.81 6.20
CA ASP A 420 13.15 29.61 5.50
C ASP A 420 12.37 29.34 4.21
N ASP A 421 11.28 30.11 3.92
CA ASP A 421 10.35 29.75 2.85
C ASP A 421 9.98 30.90 1.89
N ASP A 422 10.80 31.94 1.76
CA ASP A 422 10.51 33.05 0.82
C ASP A 422 9.10 33.70 1.04
N VAL A 423 8.48 33.53 2.23
CA VAL A 423 7.08 34.02 2.51
C VAL A 423 6.98 35.53 2.28
N MET A 424 7.96 36.28 2.77
CA MET A 424 8.00 37.75 2.54
C MET A 424 8.17 38.11 1.07
N ARG A 425 8.96 37.30 0.35
CA ARG A 425 9.17 37.48 -1.09
C ARG A 425 7.93 37.14 -1.91
N ASP A 426 7.19 36.12 -1.53
CA ASP A 426 5.94 35.75 -2.18
C ASP A 426 4.83 36.75 -1.85
N LEU A 427 4.77 37.28 -0.63
CA LEU A 427 3.86 38.35 -0.25
C LEU A 427 4.16 39.63 -1.05
N ALA A 428 5.42 40.03 -1.16
CA ALA A 428 5.85 41.16 -1.96
C ALA A 428 5.49 41.00 -3.44
N LYS A 429 5.72 39.80 -4.03
CA LYS A 429 5.30 39.52 -5.41
C LYS A 429 3.79 39.62 -5.62
N ARG A 430 2.98 39.12 -4.70
CA ARG A 430 1.51 39.21 -4.77
C ARG A 430 1.03 40.65 -4.68
N LEU A 431 1.61 41.46 -3.79
CA LEU A 431 1.33 42.88 -3.67
C LEU A 431 1.65 43.63 -4.95
N ILE A 432 2.86 43.43 -5.51
CA ILE A 432 3.28 44.05 -6.74
C ILE A 432 2.37 43.70 -7.92
N LEU A 433 2.08 42.41 -8.11
CA LEU A 433 1.17 41.92 -9.16
C LEU A 433 -0.25 42.50 -8.97
N GLY A 434 -0.74 42.57 -7.74
CA GLY A 434 -2.03 43.16 -7.43
C GLY A 434 -2.12 44.66 -7.79
N ILE A 435 -1.08 45.44 -7.51
CA ILE A 435 -0.97 46.85 -7.89
C ILE A 435 -0.98 47.02 -9.42
N PHE A 436 -0.21 46.18 -10.15
CA PHE A 436 -0.19 46.23 -11.63
C PHE A 436 -1.59 45.91 -12.23
N VAL A 437 -2.27 44.89 -11.70
CA VAL A 437 -3.64 44.56 -12.13
C VAL A 437 -4.60 45.72 -11.86
N ALA A 438 -4.58 46.30 -10.66
CA ALA A 438 -5.42 47.43 -10.29
C ALA A 438 -5.14 48.64 -11.18
N ALA A 439 -3.88 48.99 -11.41
CA ALA A 439 -3.47 50.07 -12.29
C ALA A 439 -3.90 49.84 -13.74
N GLY A 440 -3.76 48.64 -14.27
CA GLY A 440 -4.18 48.29 -15.63
C GLY A 440 -5.69 48.38 -15.83
N VAL A 441 -6.48 47.87 -14.86
CA VAL A 441 -7.94 47.93 -14.92
C VAL A 441 -8.44 49.37 -14.79
N LEU A 442 -7.87 50.12 -13.84
CA LEU A 442 -8.20 51.57 -13.67
C LEU A 442 -7.87 52.39 -14.91
N SER A 443 -6.68 52.16 -15.51
CA SER A 443 -6.29 52.87 -16.74
C SER A 443 -7.22 52.55 -17.91
N ALA A 444 -7.58 51.25 -18.08
CA ALA A 444 -8.52 50.87 -19.12
C ALA A 444 -9.92 51.49 -18.92
N ALA A 445 -10.40 51.56 -17.66
CA ALA A 445 -11.68 52.12 -17.31
C ALA A 445 -11.70 53.64 -17.53
N LEU A 446 -10.64 54.38 -17.14
CA LEU A 446 -10.51 55.83 -17.37
C LEU A 446 -10.48 56.14 -18.85
N ILE A 447 -9.69 55.45 -19.66
CA ILE A 447 -9.59 55.66 -21.10
C ILE A 447 -10.97 55.38 -21.76
N TYR A 448 -11.68 54.37 -21.31
CA TYR A 448 -13.04 54.09 -21.81
C TYR A 448 -14.04 55.21 -21.41
N ALA A 449 -13.96 55.67 -20.20
CA ALA A 449 -14.87 56.72 -19.66
C ALA A 449 -14.67 58.07 -20.34
N PHE A 450 -13.44 58.42 -20.76
CA PHE A 450 -13.17 59.68 -21.43
C PHE A 450 -13.38 59.66 -22.97
N GLY A 451 -14.06 58.59 -23.49
CA GLY A 451 -14.51 58.53 -24.87
C GLY A 451 -13.45 58.31 -25.93
N GLN A 452 -12.28 57.78 -25.52
CA GLN A 452 -11.21 57.42 -26.45
C GLN A 452 -11.50 56.01 -27.07
N ASP A 453 -10.85 55.68 -28.17
CA ASP A 453 -11.08 54.45 -28.93
C ASP A 453 -11.06 53.20 -28.00
N TRP A 454 -12.17 52.48 -27.95
CA TRP A 454 -12.33 51.24 -27.15
C TRP A 454 -11.21 50.20 -27.39
N ARG A 455 -10.57 50.25 -28.56
CA ARG A 455 -9.44 49.41 -28.93
C ARG A 455 -8.23 49.59 -28.03
N VAL A 456 -8.00 50.80 -27.54
CA VAL A 456 -6.89 51.10 -26.63
C VAL A 456 -7.19 50.50 -25.25
N SER A 457 -8.42 50.63 -24.75
CA SER A 457 -8.84 50.02 -23.50
C SER A 457 -8.79 48.48 -23.57
N ALA A 458 -9.20 47.88 -24.68
CA ALA A 458 -9.10 46.46 -24.92
C ALA A 458 -7.64 46.00 -25.00
N GLY A 459 -6.74 46.75 -25.59
CA GLY A 459 -5.32 46.51 -25.63
C GLY A 459 -4.68 46.46 -24.23
N ILE A 460 -5.02 47.41 -23.38
CA ILE A 460 -4.58 47.45 -21.97
C ILE A 460 -5.07 46.22 -21.20
N LEU A 461 -6.36 45.88 -21.35
CA LEU A 461 -6.92 44.68 -20.71
C LEU A 461 -6.25 43.38 -21.21
N ALA A 462 -5.93 43.30 -22.48
CA ALA A 462 -5.22 42.16 -23.04
C ALA A 462 -3.79 42.01 -22.45
N VAL A 463 -3.11 43.10 -22.17
CA VAL A 463 -1.79 43.10 -21.51
C VAL A 463 -1.89 42.77 -20.01
N THR A 464 -3.01 43.19 -19.34
CA THR A 464 -3.20 42.90 -17.92
C THR A 464 -3.69 41.47 -17.65
N ALA A 465 -4.37 40.84 -18.59
CA ALA A 465 -4.92 39.49 -18.44
C ALA A 465 -3.87 38.42 -18.04
N PRO A 466 -2.66 38.34 -18.62
CA PRO A 466 -1.63 37.44 -18.15
C PRO A 466 -1.20 37.68 -16.70
N ILE A 467 -1.20 38.95 -16.27
CA ILE A 467 -0.82 39.33 -14.90
C ILE A 467 -1.90 38.87 -13.91
N VAL A 468 -3.17 38.97 -14.29
CA VAL A 468 -4.30 38.43 -13.51
C VAL A 468 -4.17 36.93 -13.35
N VAL A 469 -3.82 36.20 -14.42
CA VAL A 469 -3.60 34.76 -14.38
C VAL A 469 -2.41 34.40 -13.48
N MET A 470 -1.31 35.18 -13.55
CA MET A 470 -0.15 34.98 -12.65
C MET A 470 -0.50 35.24 -11.20
N LEU A 471 -1.29 36.28 -10.90
CA LEU A 471 -1.75 36.58 -9.55
C LEU A 471 -2.68 35.48 -9.04
N TRP A 472 -3.62 35.04 -9.84
CA TRP A 472 -4.56 33.95 -9.48
C TRP A 472 -3.80 32.63 -9.22
N ARG A 473 -2.83 32.28 -10.04
CA ARG A 473 -1.95 31.11 -9.81
C ARG A 473 -1.13 31.24 -8.52
N SER A 474 -0.70 32.43 -8.16
CA SER A 474 0.02 32.71 -6.92
C SER A 474 -0.83 32.46 -5.66
N PHE A 475 -2.16 32.64 -5.73
CA PHE A 475 -3.07 32.33 -4.63
C PHE A 475 -3.42 30.85 -4.54
N ARG A 476 -3.34 30.09 -5.65
CA ARG A 476 -3.57 28.64 -5.65
C ARG A 476 -2.36 27.82 -5.17
N ARG A 477 -1.17 28.40 -5.05
CA ARG A 477 -0.05 27.73 -4.36
C ARG A 477 -0.36 27.70 -2.86
N LYS A 478 -0.61 26.50 -2.30
CA LYS A 478 -0.86 26.27 -0.87
C LYS A 478 0.21 26.97 -0.03
N GLN A 479 -0.23 27.68 1.01
CA GLN A 479 0.62 28.08 2.12
C GLN A 479 1.29 26.85 2.69
N LYS A 480 2.59 26.74 2.55
CA LYS A 480 3.37 25.81 3.38
C LYS A 480 3.20 26.27 4.83
N SER A 481 2.63 25.40 5.66
CA SER A 481 2.46 25.70 7.08
C SER A 481 3.83 26.04 7.69
N ILE A 482 3.89 27.12 8.42
CA ILE A 482 5.06 27.50 9.22
C ILE A 482 5.22 26.42 10.30
N ARG A 483 6.07 25.43 10.05
CA ARG A 483 6.49 24.47 11.07
C ARG A 483 7.67 25.09 11.82
N ALA A 484 7.42 25.55 13.04
CA ALA A 484 8.48 25.77 14.00
C ALA A 484 9.13 24.41 14.32
N LYS A 485 10.31 24.14 13.76
CA LYS A 485 11.11 22.99 14.19
C LYS A 485 11.80 23.35 15.51
N PRO A 486 11.58 22.62 16.60
CA PRO A 486 12.36 22.83 17.81
C PRO A 486 13.84 22.51 17.52
N GLN A 487 14.72 23.43 17.82
CA GLN A 487 16.18 23.35 17.58
C GLN A 487 16.92 22.41 18.56
N PHE A 488 16.23 21.51 19.22
CA PHE A 488 16.82 20.53 20.13
C PHE A 488 16.81 19.14 19.48
N THR A 489 17.65 18.93 18.45
CA THR A 489 17.98 17.60 17.98
C THR A 489 19.41 17.24 18.38
N ARG A 490 19.64 15.95 18.75
CA ARG A 490 20.96 15.40 19.12
C ARG A 490 22.08 15.72 18.11
N GLN A 491 21.76 16.06 16.85
CA GLN A 491 22.73 16.46 15.83
C GLN A 491 23.27 17.89 16.02
N SER A 492 22.45 18.81 16.54
CA SER A 492 22.91 20.21 16.75
C SER A 492 23.79 20.36 18.02
N MET A 493 23.74 19.40 18.94
CA MET A 493 24.63 19.39 20.13
C MET A 493 26.01 18.81 19.78
N ARG A 494 26.13 17.84 18.87
CA ARG A 494 27.42 17.25 18.48
C ARG A 494 28.31 18.17 17.63
N GLN A 495 27.74 19.16 16.94
CA GLN A 495 28.52 20.15 16.18
C GLN A 495 29.09 21.29 17.01
N ARG A 496 28.68 21.43 18.28
CA ARG A 496 29.23 22.46 19.19
C ARG A 496 30.30 21.95 20.16
N GLU A 497 30.57 20.65 20.20
CA GLU A 497 31.66 20.07 20.98
C GLU A 497 32.95 19.84 20.17
N GLY A 498 33.00 20.28 18.92
CA GLY A 498 34.10 20.07 17.99
C GLY A 498 34.75 21.36 17.44
N ASP A 499 34.46 22.56 18.02
CA ASP A 499 35.17 23.81 17.73
C ASP A 499 35.86 24.38 18.99
#